data_681d7e411957ba828d53a5e635105ad4
#
_entry.id   681d7e411957ba828d53a5e635105ad4
#
_cell.length_a   1.000
_cell.length_b   1.000
_cell.length_c   1.000
_cell.angle_alpha   90.00
_cell.angle_beta   90.00
_cell.angle_gamma   90.00
#
_symmetry.space_group_name_H-M   'P 1'
#
loop_
_entity.id
_entity.type
_entity.pdbx_description
1 polymer ?
#
loop_
_entity_poly.entity_id
_entity_poly.type
_entity_poly.pdbx_seq_one_letter_code
_entity_poly.pdbx_strand_id
1 'polypeptide(L)'
;RIPLRDARSILDIGCGPGNSTAAVAARYPGARVLGVDSSENMVAAACAAHPEFEFRVCEAPQGLEALGGGFDIVFSNACLQWIPEHRTLLPALMRQLRPGGVLAVQIPVQQSQPMHRIIAETARREKWRTAFPAPPRAFHNLQQNEYFDVLGEMTQEFTMWEITYYHRMPSHAAMLEWYRATGMRPYLDKLNKAQQEEFERDVSAQLVQAYPAQRSGEIIFRFPRLFFTAVRPGA
;
A
#
# COMPACT_ATOMS: atom_id res chain seq x y z
N ARG A 1 -4.01 -10.46 -12.27
CA ARG A 1 -3.83 -11.92 -12.54
C ARG A 1 -4.40 -12.77 -11.39
N ILE A 2 -5.59 -12.43 -10.91
CA ILE A 2 -6.27 -13.25 -9.89
C ILE A 2 -6.70 -14.56 -10.57
N PRO A 3 -6.32 -15.76 -10.07
CA PRO A 3 -6.59 -17.05 -10.71
C PRO A 3 -8.03 -17.55 -10.47
N LEU A 4 -8.98 -16.65 -10.27
CA LEU A 4 -10.41 -16.94 -10.13
C LEU A 4 -11.18 -16.18 -11.22
N ARG A 5 -11.99 -16.90 -12.02
CA ARG A 5 -12.76 -16.28 -13.11
C ARG A 5 -14.05 -15.66 -12.62
N ASP A 6 -14.75 -16.36 -11.74
CA ASP A 6 -16.05 -15.97 -11.21
C ASP A 6 -15.96 -15.83 -9.68
N ALA A 7 -16.26 -14.64 -9.19
CA ALA A 7 -16.38 -14.35 -7.77
C ALA A 7 -17.75 -13.74 -7.49
N ARG A 8 -18.36 -14.12 -6.37
CA ARG A 8 -19.66 -13.60 -5.90
C ARG A 8 -19.51 -12.72 -4.66
N SER A 9 -18.41 -12.87 -3.93
CA SER A 9 -18.17 -12.19 -2.66
C SER A 9 -16.71 -11.77 -2.55
N ILE A 10 -16.46 -10.46 -2.43
CA ILE A 10 -15.12 -9.88 -2.41
C ILE A 10 -14.98 -8.97 -1.20
N LEU A 11 -13.86 -9.09 -0.47
CA LEU A 11 -13.46 -8.18 0.58
C LEU A 11 -12.25 -7.36 0.12
N ASP A 12 -12.38 -6.04 0.13
CA ASP A 12 -11.29 -5.10 -0.20
C ASP A 12 -10.71 -4.49 1.09
N ILE A 13 -9.50 -4.89 1.44
CA ILE A 13 -8.79 -4.46 2.65
C ILE A 13 -8.00 -3.17 2.37
N GLY A 14 -8.33 -2.12 3.10
CA GLY A 14 -7.78 -0.77 2.91
C GLY A 14 -8.33 -0.13 1.65
N CYS A 15 -9.65 -0.11 1.54
CA CYS A 15 -10.37 0.40 0.38
C CYS A 15 -10.14 1.90 0.11
N GLY A 16 -9.66 2.65 1.12
CA GLY A 16 -9.50 4.09 1.02
C GLY A 16 -10.82 4.77 0.61
N PRO A 17 -10.80 5.71 -0.35
CA PRO A 17 -12.01 6.37 -0.85
C PRO A 17 -12.82 5.52 -1.86
N GLY A 18 -12.60 4.20 -1.94
CA GLY A 18 -13.40 3.26 -2.74
C GLY A 18 -12.89 2.99 -4.16
N ASN A 19 -11.81 3.62 -4.62
CA ASN A 19 -11.32 3.45 -6.00
C ASN A 19 -10.91 2.00 -6.32
N SER A 20 -10.25 1.31 -5.39
CA SER A 20 -9.85 -0.09 -5.54
C SER A 20 -11.07 -1.01 -5.53
N THR A 21 -12.05 -0.71 -4.67
CA THR A 21 -13.34 -1.42 -4.60
C THR A 21 -14.08 -1.35 -5.93
N ALA A 22 -14.22 -0.16 -6.53
CA ALA A 22 -14.84 0.01 -7.82
C ALA A 22 -14.08 -0.73 -8.94
N ALA A 23 -12.75 -0.70 -8.92
CA ALA A 23 -11.93 -1.39 -9.90
C ALA A 23 -12.07 -2.92 -9.83
N VAL A 24 -12.10 -3.51 -8.62
CA VAL A 24 -12.30 -4.95 -8.48
C VAL A 24 -13.73 -5.37 -8.78
N ALA A 25 -14.73 -4.55 -8.45
CA ALA A 25 -16.13 -4.79 -8.81
C ALA A 25 -16.34 -4.79 -10.33
N ALA A 26 -15.73 -3.86 -11.03
CA ALA A 26 -15.77 -3.82 -12.51
C ALA A 26 -15.17 -5.08 -13.16
N ARG A 27 -14.18 -5.72 -12.50
CA ARG A 27 -13.58 -6.98 -12.96
C ARG A 27 -14.49 -8.20 -12.72
N TYR A 28 -15.36 -8.12 -11.71
CA TYR A 28 -16.28 -9.20 -11.31
C TYR A 28 -17.72 -8.68 -11.25
N PRO A 29 -18.36 -8.47 -12.40
CA PRO A 29 -19.72 -7.96 -12.47
C PRO A 29 -20.70 -8.88 -11.72
N GLY A 30 -21.50 -8.29 -10.82
CA GLY A 30 -22.46 -9.03 -10.01
C GLY A 30 -21.91 -9.61 -8.70
N ALA A 31 -20.61 -9.43 -8.40
CA ALA A 31 -20.07 -9.75 -7.10
C ALA A 31 -20.51 -8.71 -6.06
N ARG A 32 -20.87 -9.18 -4.86
CA ARG A 32 -20.97 -8.32 -3.68
C ARG A 32 -19.57 -7.94 -3.22
N VAL A 33 -19.27 -6.65 -3.19
CA VAL A 33 -17.98 -6.15 -2.73
C VAL A 33 -18.17 -5.38 -1.42
N LEU A 34 -17.42 -5.78 -0.39
CA LEU A 34 -17.31 -5.08 0.88
C LEU A 34 -15.94 -4.41 0.94
N GLY A 35 -15.90 -3.09 0.98
CA GLY A 35 -14.68 -2.33 1.25
C GLY A 35 -14.52 -2.06 2.74
N VAL A 36 -13.30 -2.24 3.27
CA VAL A 36 -13.00 -1.88 4.66
C VAL A 36 -11.74 -1.03 4.76
N ASP A 37 -11.76 -0.05 5.66
CA ASP A 37 -10.61 0.80 5.99
C ASP A 37 -10.64 1.15 7.48
N SER A 38 -9.48 1.35 8.10
CA SER A 38 -9.39 1.75 9.51
C SER A 38 -9.75 3.22 9.74
N SER A 39 -9.77 4.04 8.67
CA SER A 39 -10.06 5.47 8.72
C SER A 39 -11.55 5.74 8.46
N GLU A 40 -12.26 6.26 9.47
CA GLU A 40 -13.64 6.72 9.33
C GLU A 40 -13.82 7.73 8.18
N ASN A 41 -12.85 8.64 8.01
CA ASN A 41 -12.86 9.63 6.93
C ASN A 41 -12.76 8.99 5.54
N MET A 42 -11.96 7.93 5.39
CA MET A 42 -11.84 7.20 4.13
C MET A 42 -13.13 6.43 3.83
N VAL A 43 -13.70 5.78 4.82
CA VAL A 43 -14.99 5.08 4.68
C VAL A 43 -16.11 6.05 4.33
N ALA A 44 -16.19 7.21 4.99
CA ALA A 44 -17.18 8.24 4.66
C ALA A 44 -17.01 8.76 3.22
N ALA A 45 -15.78 8.98 2.78
CA ALA A 45 -15.48 9.39 1.40
C ALA A 45 -15.86 8.28 0.39
N ALA A 46 -15.60 7.01 0.72
CA ALA A 46 -15.96 5.86 -0.10
C ALA A 46 -17.50 5.73 -0.26
N CYS A 47 -18.25 5.83 0.84
CA CYS A 47 -19.72 5.82 0.81
C CYS A 47 -20.29 6.96 -0.05
N ALA A 48 -19.68 8.14 0.00
CA ALA A 48 -20.13 9.28 -0.79
C ALA A 48 -19.82 9.13 -2.29
N ALA A 49 -18.63 8.58 -2.61
CA ALA A 49 -18.17 8.42 -3.99
C ALA A 49 -18.78 7.20 -4.70
N HIS A 50 -19.08 6.14 -3.95
CA HIS A 50 -19.50 4.83 -4.47
C HIS A 50 -20.67 4.26 -3.64
N PRO A 51 -21.84 4.91 -3.63
CA PRO A 51 -23.00 4.50 -2.81
C PRO A 51 -23.58 3.13 -3.20
N GLU A 52 -23.17 2.57 -4.34
CA GLU A 52 -23.55 1.24 -4.81
C GLU A 52 -22.82 0.09 -4.10
N PHE A 53 -21.74 0.37 -3.35
CA PHE A 53 -20.98 -0.63 -2.60
C PHE A 53 -21.16 -0.48 -1.10
N GLU A 54 -20.86 -1.55 -0.38
CA GLU A 54 -20.86 -1.56 1.07
C GLU A 54 -19.47 -1.22 1.60
N PHE A 55 -19.39 -0.27 2.56
CA PHE A 55 -18.14 0.10 3.22
C PHE A 55 -18.30 0.06 4.74
N ARG A 56 -17.24 -0.39 5.44
CA ARG A 56 -17.23 -0.44 6.92
C ARG A 56 -15.89 0.01 7.47
N VAL A 57 -15.91 0.65 8.63
CA VAL A 57 -14.70 0.89 9.42
C VAL A 57 -14.25 -0.44 10.02
N CYS A 58 -13.00 -0.84 9.73
CA CYS A 58 -12.43 -2.07 10.25
C CYS A 58 -10.91 -1.95 10.31
N GLU A 59 -10.33 -2.21 11.47
CA GLU A 59 -8.89 -2.30 11.65
C GLU A 59 -8.45 -3.75 11.52
N ALA A 60 -7.60 -4.04 10.54
CA ALA A 60 -7.03 -5.36 10.34
C ALA A 60 -5.72 -5.51 11.14
N PRO A 61 -5.45 -6.69 11.74
CA PRO A 61 -6.24 -7.91 11.67
C PRO A 61 -7.38 -8.02 12.70
N GLN A 62 -7.45 -7.13 13.70
CA GLN A 62 -8.30 -7.28 14.90
C GLN A 62 -9.81 -7.34 14.58
N GLY A 63 -10.26 -6.52 13.65
CA GLY A 63 -11.68 -6.40 13.28
C GLY A 63 -12.15 -7.44 12.26
N LEU A 64 -11.26 -8.24 11.69
CA LEU A 64 -11.61 -9.13 10.56
C LEU A 64 -12.63 -10.21 10.93
N GLU A 65 -12.61 -10.73 12.16
CA GLU A 65 -13.52 -11.79 12.60
C GLU A 65 -14.99 -11.34 12.55
N ALA A 66 -15.25 -10.06 12.81
CA ALA A 66 -16.60 -9.49 12.75
C ALA A 66 -17.18 -9.40 11.33
N LEU A 67 -16.39 -9.62 10.29
CA LEU A 67 -16.81 -9.58 8.89
C LEU A 67 -17.47 -10.90 8.43
N GLY A 68 -17.38 -11.98 9.24
CA GLY A 68 -18.04 -13.26 9.00
C GLY A 68 -17.33 -14.20 8.03
N GLY A 69 -16.33 -13.75 7.30
CA GLY A 69 -15.54 -14.60 6.39
C GLY A 69 -16.31 -15.16 5.19
N GLY A 70 -15.74 -16.21 4.57
CA GLY A 70 -16.36 -16.92 3.44
C GLY A 70 -16.28 -16.21 2.10
N PHE A 71 -15.36 -15.25 1.95
CA PHE A 71 -15.16 -14.51 0.70
C PHE A 71 -14.50 -15.36 -0.38
N ASP A 72 -14.90 -15.17 -1.64
CA ASP A 72 -14.22 -15.75 -2.80
C ASP A 72 -12.85 -15.10 -3.03
N ILE A 73 -12.77 -13.79 -2.81
CA ILE A 73 -11.54 -13.02 -2.95
C ILE A 73 -11.38 -12.11 -1.73
N VAL A 74 -10.18 -12.12 -1.15
CA VAL A 74 -9.70 -11.06 -0.28
C VAL A 74 -8.67 -10.27 -1.08
N PHE A 75 -8.98 -9.01 -1.35
CA PHE A 75 -8.20 -8.11 -2.18
C PHE A 75 -7.57 -7.02 -1.32
N SER A 76 -6.35 -6.62 -1.63
CA SER A 76 -5.74 -5.43 -1.02
C SER A 76 -4.78 -4.76 -1.99
N ASN A 77 -4.93 -3.46 -2.17
CA ASN A 77 -4.10 -2.68 -3.08
C ASN A 77 -3.47 -1.47 -2.38
N ALA A 78 -2.16 -1.45 -2.24
CA ALA A 78 -1.37 -0.39 -1.63
C ALA A 78 -1.81 -0.03 -0.20
N CYS A 79 -2.22 -1.03 0.58
CA CYS A 79 -2.64 -0.85 1.96
C CYS A 79 -1.72 -1.60 2.95
N LEU A 80 -1.41 -2.87 2.72
CA LEU A 80 -0.77 -3.71 3.74
C LEU A 80 0.56 -3.16 4.24
N GLN A 81 1.30 -2.39 3.44
CA GLN A 81 2.54 -1.74 3.87
C GLN A 81 2.40 -0.88 5.14
N TRP A 82 1.18 -0.51 5.50
CA TRP A 82 0.88 0.31 6.68
C TRP A 82 0.49 -0.50 7.92
N ILE A 83 0.22 -1.79 7.75
CA ILE A 83 -0.21 -2.69 8.81
C ILE A 83 1.02 -3.46 9.30
N PRO A 84 1.30 -3.52 10.61
CA PRO A 84 2.42 -4.29 11.11
C PRO A 84 2.17 -5.81 11.07
N GLU A 85 3.21 -6.58 11.40
CA GLU A 85 3.16 -8.03 11.67
C GLU A 85 2.56 -8.86 10.52
N HIS A 86 3.11 -8.71 9.30
CA HIS A 86 2.61 -9.44 8.12
C HIS A 86 2.61 -10.96 8.26
N ARG A 87 3.49 -11.53 9.13
CA ARG A 87 3.51 -12.98 9.40
C ARG A 87 2.23 -13.47 10.09
N THR A 88 1.54 -12.61 10.82
CA THR A 88 0.24 -12.90 11.45
C THR A 88 -0.94 -12.34 10.66
N LEU A 89 -0.74 -11.22 9.97
CA LEU A 89 -1.75 -10.56 9.14
C LEU A 89 -2.16 -11.45 7.95
N LEU A 90 -1.21 -11.99 7.20
CA LEU A 90 -1.51 -12.77 6.00
C LEU A 90 -2.33 -14.04 6.32
N PRO A 91 -2.00 -14.85 7.36
CA PRO A 91 -2.88 -15.92 7.80
C PRO A 91 -4.28 -15.45 8.25
N ALA A 92 -4.39 -14.28 8.88
CA ALA A 92 -5.69 -13.72 9.26
C ALA A 92 -6.55 -13.35 8.04
N LEU A 93 -5.93 -12.76 7.01
CA LEU A 93 -6.59 -12.47 5.73
C LEU A 93 -6.99 -13.77 5.01
N MET A 94 -6.13 -14.79 5.02
CA MET A 94 -6.41 -16.08 4.42
C MET A 94 -7.64 -16.77 5.06
N ARG A 95 -7.82 -16.63 6.39
CA ARG A 95 -9.00 -17.16 7.10
C ARG A 95 -10.32 -16.51 6.67
N GLN A 96 -10.30 -15.30 6.13
CA GLN A 96 -11.50 -14.65 5.61
C GLN A 96 -12.02 -15.27 4.30
N LEU A 97 -11.18 -16.00 3.59
CA LEU A 97 -11.57 -16.69 2.36
C LEU A 97 -12.39 -17.96 2.66
N ARG A 98 -13.27 -18.36 1.74
CA ARG A 98 -13.75 -19.74 1.69
C ARG A 98 -12.64 -20.71 1.22
N PRO A 99 -12.75 -22.02 1.43
CA PRO A 99 -11.88 -22.99 0.75
C PRO A 99 -11.85 -22.77 -0.77
N GLY A 100 -10.68 -22.76 -1.39
CA GLY A 100 -10.49 -22.42 -2.80
C GLY A 100 -10.65 -20.94 -3.15
N GLY A 101 -10.87 -20.07 -2.16
CA GLY A 101 -10.85 -18.61 -2.35
C GLY A 101 -9.44 -18.06 -2.49
N VAL A 102 -9.29 -16.85 -3.01
CA VAL A 102 -8.00 -16.25 -3.40
C VAL A 102 -7.69 -15.00 -2.61
N LEU A 103 -6.56 -14.97 -1.93
CA LEU A 103 -5.92 -13.76 -1.43
C LEU A 103 -5.17 -13.11 -2.59
N ALA A 104 -5.44 -11.84 -2.90
CA ALA A 104 -4.79 -11.10 -3.99
C ALA A 104 -4.30 -9.74 -3.48
N VAL A 105 -3.01 -9.55 -3.45
CA VAL A 105 -2.36 -8.39 -2.83
C VAL A 105 -1.42 -7.69 -3.78
N GLN A 106 -1.41 -6.37 -3.72
CA GLN A 106 -0.38 -5.50 -4.28
C GLN A 106 0.19 -4.60 -3.19
N ILE A 107 1.51 -4.54 -3.09
CA ILE A 107 2.25 -3.71 -2.14
C ILE A 107 3.33 -2.92 -2.87
N PRO A 108 3.46 -1.60 -2.69
CA PRO A 108 4.62 -0.88 -3.20
C PRO A 108 5.89 -1.29 -2.45
N VAL A 109 6.97 -1.57 -3.19
CA VAL A 109 8.29 -1.92 -2.63
C VAL A 109 9.07 -0.62 -2.39
N GLN A 110 8.94 -0.06 -1.20
CA GLN A 110 9.45 1.29 -0.92
C GLN A 110 10.76 1.29 -0.12
N GLN A 111 11.07 0.21 0.58
CA GLN A 111 12.23 0.13 1.49
C GLN A 111 13.57 0.42 0.80
N SER A 112 13.73 -0.01 -0.45
CA SER A 112 14.94 0.20 -1.25
C SER A 112 14.93 1.49 -2.09
N GLN A 113 13.83 2.28 -2.06
CA GLN A 113 13.69 3.46 -2.89
C GLN A 113 14.54 4.63 -2.36
N PRO A 114 15.42 5.24 -3.18
CA PRO A 114 16.27 6.33 -2.75
C PRO A 114 15.49 7.48 -2.11
N MET A 115 14.32 7.84 -2.64
CA MET A 115 13.49 8.91 -2.11
C MET A 115 13.09 8.67 -0.64
N HIS A 116 12.60 7.47 -0.31
CA HIS A 116 12.22 7.15 1.07
C HIS A 116 13.42 7.14 2.01
N ARG A 117 14.57 6.62 1.53
CA ARG A 117 15.82 6.66 2.28
C ARG A 117 16.26 8.09 2.55
N ILE A 118 16.26 8.96 1.53
CA ILE A 118 16.63 10.37 1.66
C ILE A 118 15.75 11.09 2.67
N ILE A 119 14.43 10.91 2.60
CA ILE A 119 13.49 11.53 3.55
C ILE A 119 13.80 11.05 4.98
N ALA A 120 13.95 9.74 5.17
CA ALA A 120 14.22 9.17 6.49
C ALA A 120 15.59 9.59 7.04
N GLU A 121 16.63 9.62 6.22
CA GLU A 121 17.98 10.07 6.59
C GLU A 121 18.00 11.57 6.90
N THR A 122 17.28 12.39 6.12
CA THR A 122 17.13 13.82 6.41
C THR A 122 16.46 14.04 7.76
N ALA A 123 15.36 13.33 8.05
CA ALA A 123 14.67 13.43 9.32
C ALA A 123 15.52 13.02 10.54
N ARG A 124 16.52 12.15 10.34
CA ARG A 124 17.45 11.72 11.40
C ARG A 124 18.60 12.70 11.67
N ARG A 125 18.82 13.71 10.82
CA ARG A 125 19.87 14.70 11.03
C ARG A 125 19.64 15.46 12.32
N GLU A 126 20.70 15.88 12.98
CA GLU A 126 20.64 16.57 14.28
C GLU A 126 19.67 17.75 14.26
N LYS A 127 19.68 18.53 13.20
CA LYS A 127 18.78 19.67 12.95
C LYS A 127 17.29 19.30 13.06
N TRP A 128 16.90 18.08 12.67
CA TRP A 128 15.53 17.61 12.63
C TRP A 128 15.13 16.66 13.77
N ARG A 129 16.10 16.25 14.61
CA ARG A 129 15.90 15.26 15.65
C ARG A 129 14.80 15.63 16.65
N THR A 130 14.68 16.92 16.98
CA THR A 130 13.62 17.40 17.90
C THR A 130 12.24 17.29 17.28
N ALA A 131 12.11 17.55 15.97
CA ALA A 131 10.82 17.42 15.25
C ALA A 131 10.46 15.94 14.99
N PHE A 132 11.46 15.08 14.85
CA PHE A 132 11.29 13.65 14.52
C PHE A 132 12.02 12.75 15.52
N PRO A 133 11.57 12.67 16.80
CA PRO A 133 12.18 11.79 17.81
C PRO A 133 12.03 10.30 17.42
N ALA A 134 11.02 9.96 16.63
CA ALA A 134 10.78 8.66 16.00
C ALA A 134 10.29 8.87 14.55
N PRO A 135 10.46 7.88 13.67
CA PRO A 135 9.91 7.95 12.32
C PRO A 135 8.40 8.23 12.37
N PRO A 136 7.90 9.24 11.65
CA PRO A 136 6.47 9.61 11.68
C PRO A 136 5.55 8.50 11.17
N ARG A 137 6.06 7.68 10.26
CA ARG A 137 5.38 6.54 9.65
C ARG A 137 6.40 5.48 9.24
N ALA A 138 6.14 4.24 9.60
CA ALA A 138 6.97 3.10 9.21
C ALA A 138 6.26 2.29 8.11
N PHE A 139 7.04 1.73 7.20
CA PHE A 139 6.58 0.67 6.29
C PHE A 139 6.91 -0.68 6.92
N HIS A 140 5.93 -1.56 6.92
CA HIS A 140 6.01 -2.87 7.57
C HIS A 140 6.20 -4.03 6.58
N ASN A 141 6.61 -3.72 5.34
CA ASN A 141 6.86 -4.75 4.33
C ASN A 141 7.94 -5.73 4.80
N LEU A 142 7.69 -6.99 4.61
CA LEU A 142 8.71 -8.03 4.63
C LEU A 142 9.59 -7.93 3.38
N GLN A 143 10.74 -8.63 3.38
CA GLN A 143 11.51 -8.84 2.17
C GLN A 143 10.80 -9.88 1.28
N GLN A 144 11.11 -9.90 -0.02
CA GLN A 144 10.45 -10.80 -0.97
C GLN A 144 10.60 -12.28 -0.60
N ASN A 145 11.80 -12.70 -0.15
CA ASN A 145 12.03 -14.06 0.34
C ASN A 145 11.20 -14.40 1.58
N GLU A 146 11.00 -13.44 2.49
CA GLU A 146 10.17 -13.65 3.68
C GLU A 146 8.68 -13.79 3.30
N TYR A 147 8.18 -13.01 2.32
CA TYR A 147 6.83 -13.21 1.79
C TYR A 147 6.69 -14.59 1.14
N PHE A 148 7.70 -15.03 0.39
CA PHE A 148 7.70 -16.34 -0.24
C PHE A 148 7.56 -17.47 0.79
N ASP A 149 8.32 -17.39 1.89
CA ASP A 149 8.26 -18.35 2.98
C ASP A 149 6.87 -18.37 3.66
N VAL A 150 6.35 -17.19 4.04
CA VAL A 150 5.02 -17.07 4.69
C VAL A 150 3.91 -17.59 3.77
N LEU A 151 3.97 -17.31 2.47
CA LEU A 151 2.98 -17.82 1.51
C LEU A 151 3.09 -19.35 1.37
N GLY A 152 4.32 -19.90 1.30
CA GLY A 152 4.58 -21.33 1.22
C GLY A 152 4.15 -22.12 2.46
N GLU A 153 4.19 -21.49 3.65
CA GLU A 153 3.65 -22.07 4.89
C GLU A 153 2.11 -22.15 4.88
N MET A 154 1.44 -21.23 4.17
CA MET A 154 -0.03 -21.16 4.12
C MET A 154 -0.64 -22.05 3.03
N THR A 155 0.03 -22.18 1.89
CA THR A 155 -0.49 -22.89 0.73
C THR A 155 0.60 -23.27 -0.26
N GLN A 156 0.38 -24.35 -1.03
CA GLN A 156 1.24 -24.70 -2.17
C GLN A 156 0.81 -23.97 -3.46
N GLU A 157 -0.38 -23.38 -3.48
CA GLU A 157 -0.92 -22.69 -4.64
C GLU A 157 -0.80 -21.17 -4.47
N PHE A 158 0.40 -20.65 -4.68
CA PHE A 158 0.64 -19.20 -4.71
C PHE A 158 1.51 -18.77 -5.88
N THR A 159 1.39 -17.53 -6.26
CA THR A 159 2.25 -16.88 -7.26
C THR A 159 2.65 -15.51 -6.76
N MET A 160 3.92 -15.18 -6.92
CA MET A 160 4.47 -13.88 -6.56
C MET A 160 5.25 -13.29 -7.74
N TRP A 161 5.08 -11.99 -8.00
CA TRP A 161 5.81 -11.28 -9.06
C TRP A 161 5.99 -9.81 -8.72
N GLU A 162 6.97 -9.18 -9.35
CA GLU A 162 7.21 -7.74 -9.23
C GLU A 162 7.03 -7.06 -10.59
N ILE A 163 6.45 -5.87 -10.57
CA ILE A 163 6.38 -4.96 -11.73
C ILE A 163 7.00 -3.64 -11.33
N THR A 164 8.03 -3.21 -12.07
CA THR A 164 8.61 -1.89 -11.90
C THR A 164 8.03 -0.92 -12.94
N TYR A 165 7.32 0.09 -12.46
CA TYR A 165 6.88 1.21 -13.28
C TYR A 165 7.99 2.25 -13.37
N TYR A 166 8.17 2.84 -14.54
CA TYR A 166 9.10 3.93 -14.79
C TYR A 166 8.32 5.21 -15.07
N HIS A 167 8.08 5.99 -14.02
CA HIS A 167 7.40 7.27 -14.16
C HIS A 167 8.39 8.30 -14.73
N ARG A 168 7.98 9.01 -15.77
CA ARG A 168 8.71 10.13 -16.33
C ARG A 168 8.32 11.39 -15.57
N MET A 169 9.27 11.96 -14.85
CA MET A 169 9.08 13.19 -14.09
C MET A 169 9.78 14.34 -14.83
N PRO A 170 9.11 15.48 -15.05
CA PRO A 170 9.70 16.59 -15.79
C PRO A 170 10.88 17.24 -15.05
N SER A 171 10.95 17.10 -13.72
CA SER A 171 12.02 17.67 -12.89
C SER A 171 12.05 17.04 -11.49
N HIS A 172 13.12 17.28 -10.73
CA HIS A 172 13.19 16.95 -9.30
C HIS A 172 12.13 17.68 -8.48
N ALA A 173 11.78 18.91 -8.85
CA ALA A 173 10.72 19.67 -8.20
C ALA A 173 9.36 18.99 -8.37
N ALA A 174 9.03 18.50 -9.57
CA ALA A 174 7.80 17.77 -9.83
C ALA A 174 7.75 16.43 -9.07
N MET A 175 8.90 15.75 -8.93
CA MET A 175 9.00 14.52 -8.14
C MET A 175 8.79 14.82 -6.64
N LEU A 176 9.36 15.89 -6.12
CA LEU A 176 9.17 16.32 -4.74
C LEU A 176 7.71 16.68 -4.47
N GLU A 177 7.08 17.42 -5.37
CA GLU A 177 5.65 17.79 -5.27
C GLU A 177 4.74 16.56 -5.21
N TRP A 178 5.02 15.55 -6.04
CA TRP A 178 4.26 14.29 -6.00
C TRP A 178 4.40 13.58 -4.64
N TYR A 179 5.61 13.61 -4.04
CA TYR A 179 5.86 13.04 -2.72
C TYR A 179 5.28 13.86 -1.56
N ARG A 180 5.11 15.15 -1.74
CA ARG A 180 4.51 16.06 -0.73
C ARG A 180 3.13 15.57 -0.28
N ALA A 181 2.30 15.16 -1.22
CA ALA A 181 0.95 14.66 -0.95
C ALA A 181 0.92 13.21 -0.43
N THR A 182 2.03 12.47 -0.50
CA THR A 182 2.10 11.03 -0.21
C THR A 182 3.14 10.69 0.86
N GLY A 183 4.34 10.32 0.45
CA GLY A 183 5.38 9.82 1.35
C GLY A 183 5.98 10.85 2.30
N MET A 184 5.97 12.14 1.96
CA MET A 184 6.46 13.22 2.84
C MET A 184 5.39 13.78 3.78
N ARG A 185 4.12 13.63 3.47
CA ARG A 185 3.03 14.21 4.25
C ARG A 185 3.14 13.94 5.76
N PRO A 186 3.41 12.72 6.24
CA PRO A 186 3.56 12.44 7.68
C PRO A 186 4.69 13.21 8.36
N TYR A 187 5.71 13.64 7.58
CA TYR A 187 6.79 14.48 8.07
C TYR A 187 6.38 15.95 8.07
N LEU A 188 5.80 16.43 6.98
CA LEU A 188 5.39 17.83 6.82
C LEU A 188 4.30 18.24 7.82
N ASP A 189 3.36 17.35 8.13
CA ASP A 189 2.27 17.59 9.10
C ASP A 189 2.80 17.87 10.54
N LYS A 190 4.06 17.53 10.82
CA LYS A 190 4.73 17.82 12.13
C LYS A 190 5.52 19.13 12.15
N LEU A 191 5.61 19.81 11.02
CA LEU A 191 6.44 20.98 10.83
C LEU A 191 5.59 22.23 10.57
N ASN A 192 6.04 23.39 11.06
CA ASN A 192 5.46 24.65 10.63
C ASN A 192 5.91 24.99 9.20
N LYS A 193 5.27 25.99 8.57
CA LYS A 193 5.50 26.32 7.16
C LYS A 193 6.97 26.59 6.81
N ALA A 194 7.68 27.34 7.61
CA ALA A 194 9.10 27.65 7.39
C ALA A 194 9.97 26.39 7.48
N GLN A 195 9.68 25.52 8.45
CA GLN A 195 10.34 24.23 8.62
C GLN A 195 10.03 23.28 7.47
N GLN A 196 8.79 23.27 6.95
CA GLN A 196 8.45 22.47 5.76
C GLN A 196 9.30 22.85 4.55
N GLU A 197 9.40 24.15 4.24
CA GLU A 197 10.22 24.66 3.14
C GLU A 197 11.70 24.30 3.32
N GLU A 198 12.19 24.35 4.55
CA GLU A 198 13.57 24.00 4.87
C GLU A 198 13.83 22.49 4.75
N PHE A 199 12.92 21.67 5.27
CA PHE A 199 13.00 20.20 5.15
C PHE A 199 12.96 19.75 3.70
N GLU A 200 12.09 20.36 2.89
CA GLU A 200 12.00 20.09 1.46
C GLU A 200 13.28 20.48 0.70
N ARG A 201 13.90 21.59 1.05
CA ARG A 201 15.22 21.97 0.49
C ARG A 201 16.30 20.95 0.85
N ASP A 202 16.34 20.49 2.11
CA ASP A 202 17.29 19.49 2.57
C ASP A 202 17.12 18.13 1.86
N VAL A 203 15.88 17.72 1.59
CA VAL A 203 15.55 16.53 0.79
C VAL A 203 15.94 16.75 -0.67
N SER A 204 15.50 17.86 -1.27
CA SER A 204 15.71 18.19 -2.68
C SER A 204 17.19 18.20 -3.07
N ALA A 205 18.05 18.73 -2.20
CA ALA A 205 19.51 18.77 -2.43
C ALA A 205 20.13 17.38 -2.68
N GLN A 206 19.52 16.32 -2.14
CA GLN A 206 20.02 14.95 -2.28
C GLN A 206 19.39 14.22 -3.49
N LEU A 207 18.25 14.70 -3.99
CA LEU A 207 17.54 14.06 -5.10
C LEU A 207 18.32 14.10 -6.40
N VAL A 208 19.04 15.20 -6.66
CA VAL A 208 19.82 15.39 -7.90
C VAL A 208 20.86 14.28 -8.07
N GLN A 209 21.51 13.88 -6.98
CA GLN A 209 22.51 12.81 -7.01
C GLN A 209 21.85 11.42 -7.11
N ALA A 210 20.72 11.22 -6.41
CA ALA A 210 20.05 9.93 -6.36
C ALA A 210 19.25 9.61 -7.63
N TYR A 211 18.81 10.65 -8.34
CA TYR A 211 17.99 10.56 -9.55
C TYR A 211 18.57 11.46 -10.65
N PRO A 212 19.63 11.04 -11.34
CA PRO A 212 20.23 11.85 -12.39
C PRO A 212 19.24 12.11 -13.54
N ALA A 213 19.30 13.33 -14.08
CA ALA A 213 18.51 13.68 -15.25
C ALA A 213 18.97 12.89 -16.48
N GLN A 214 18.03 12.48 -17.30
CA GLN A 214 18.27 11.85 -18.59
C GLN A 214 18.70 12.90 -19.63
N ARG A 215 19.09 12.46 -20.81
CA ARG A 215 19.47 13.37 -21.92
C ARG A 215 18.35 14.36 -22.31
N SER A 216 17.10 13.97 -22.09
CA SER A 216 15.92 14.83 -22.31
C SER A 216 15.70 15.88 -21.21
N GLY A 217 16.46 15.83 -20.11
CA GLY A 217 16.21 16.62 -18.90
C GLY A 217 15.20 15.99 -17.93
N GLU A 218 14.50 14.95 -18.34
CA GLU A 218 13.53 14.26 -17.49
C GLU A 218 14.21 13.34 -16.47
N ILE A 219 13.50 13.04 -15.42
CA ILE A 219 13.91 12.11 -14.35
C ILE A 219 13.14 10.81 -14.49
N ILE A 220 13.82 9.69 -14.41
CA ILE A 220 13.17 8.37 -14.28
C ILE A 220 12.96 8.08 -12.81
N PHE A 221 11.69 8.01 -12.39
CA PHE A 221 11.33 7.53 -11.08
C PHE A 221 10.86 6.07 -11.18
N ARG A 222 11.68 5.15 -10.67
CA ARG A 222 11.37 3.73 -10.61
C ARG A 222 10.43 3.49 -9.44
N PHE A 223 9.32 2.78 -9.72
CA PHE A 223 8.30 2.48 -8.72
C PHE A 223 7.95 0.99 -8.75
N PRO A 224 8.72 0.14 -8.06
CA PRO A 224 8.45 -1.29 -8.00
C PRO A 224 7.25 -1.59 -7.12
N ARG A 225 6.45 -2.54 -7.57
CA ARG A 225 5.28 -3.07 -6.85
C ARG A 225 5.37 -4.60 -6.81
N LEU A 226 5.29 -5.13 -5.62
CA LEU A 226 5.16 -6.56 -5.39
C LEU A 226 3.69 -6.94 -5.48
N PHE A 227 3.43 -8.03 -6.17
CA PHE A 227 2.12 -8.67 -6.28
C PHE A 227 2.23 -10.10 -5.83
N PHE A 228 1.21 -10.59 -5.17
CA PHE A 228 1.06 -12.02 -4.95
C PHE A 228 -0.41 -12.43 -4.92
N THR A 229 -0.63 -13.69 -5.27
CA THR A 229 -1.91 -14.38 -5.07
C THR A 229 -1.65 -15.69 -4.35
N ALA A 230 -2.55 -16.07 -3.46
CA ALA A 230 -2.50 -17.33 -2.73
C ALA A 230 -3.91 -17.92 -2.63
N VAL A 231 -4.04 -19.22 -2.91
CA VAL A 231 -5.33 -19.92 -2.83
C VAL A 231 -5.46 -20.55 -1.45
N ARG A 232 -6.60 -20.32 -0.77
CA ARG A 232 -6.88 -21.00 0.49
C ARG A 232 -7.05 -22.49 0.25
N PRO A 233 -6.28 -23.37 0.93
CA PRO A 233 -6.45 -24.81 0.81
C PRO A 233 -7.88 -25.26 1.11
N GLY A 234 -8.32 -26.35 0.46
CA GLY A 234 -9.49 -27.11 0.87
C GLY A 234 -9.27 -27.71 2.26
N ALA A 235 -10.36 -28.02 2.95
CA ALA A 235 -10.28 -28.76 4.21
C ALA A 235 -9.89 -30.21 3.95
#